data_df6f15263c5aa04646150c068c06c341
#
_entry.id   df6f15263c5aa04646150c068c06c341
#
_cell.length_a   1.000
_cell.length_b   1.000
_cell.length_c   1.000
_cell.angle_alpha   90.00
_cell.angle_beta   90.00
_cell.angle_gamma   90.00
#
_symmetry.space_group_name_H-M   'P 1'
#
loop_
_entity.id
_entity.type
_entity.pdbx_description
1 polymer ?
#
loop_
_entity_poly.entity_id
_entity_poly.type
_entity_poly.pdbx_seq_one_letter_code
_entity_poly.pdbx_strand_id
1 'polypeptide(L)'
;MELSEFYYDLPKELIAQTPLEKRDESRLMVLDKDTGKITHKVFKDIIDYLEPGDCLVRNNTKVIPARLYGKKGTGANVEFVLLKNIEGDIWEAMVRPGNKLHIGTKVIFGDGLLTAEILETMQDGTRKVKFSYDGIFNEILDQIGLMPLPPYIHESLKENNRYQTVYAKYDGSAAAPTAGLHFTNELLQELEKKGIVISNVTLHVGIGTFRPVKEKNIEEHHMHTEHYYIKEEDAEKINKAKREGHRVIAVGTTSCRTIETVADENGFVKECEGDTSIYIYPGYKFKCLDGLITNFHLPESTLLMLVSALAGKENIMNAYKEAVNEKYRFFSFGDAMFIK
;
A
#
# COMPACT_ATOMS: atom_id res chain seq x y z
N MET A 1 -0.29 -25.18 1.16
CA MET A 1 -1.04 -24.55 2.28
C MET A 1 -2.37 -24.02 1.74
N GLU A 2 -3.47 -24.30 2.46
CA GLU A 2 -4.80 -23.93 1.97
C GLU A 2 -5.14 -22.48 2.30
N LEU A 3 -5.80 -21.78 1.38
CA LEU A 3 -6.25 -20.39 1.55
C LEU A 3 -7.16 -20.24 2.78
N SER A 4 -8.05 -21.21 3.00
CA SER A 4 -8.98 -21.26 4.15
C SER A 4 -8.29 -21.25 5.53
N GLU A 5 -7.01 -21.60 5.61
CA GLU A 5 -6.24 -21.54 6.85
C GLU A 5 -5.96 -20.09 7.32
N PHE A 6 -6.20 -19.10 6.45
CA PHE A 6 -6.10 -17.67 6.73
C PHE A 6 -7.46 -16.99 6.87
N TYR A 7 -8.51 -17.77 7.04
CA TYR A 7 -9.85 -17.26 7.30
C TYR A 7 -10.01 -16.88 8.78
N TYR A 8 -10.62 -15.75 9.03
CA TYR A 8 -11.18 -15.35 10.32
C TYR A 8 -12.47 -14.58 10.07
N ASP A 9 -13.39 -14.63 11.03
CA ASP A 9 -14.66 -13.88 10.92
C ASP A 9 -14.39 -12.40 11.18
N LEU A 10 -14.64 -11.56 10.18
CA LEU A 10 -14.49 -10.11 10.27
C LEU A 10 -15.85 -9.44 10.15
N PRO A 11 -16.42 -8.92 11.25
CA PRO A 11 -17.62 -8.10 11.21
C PRO A 11 -17.44 -6.88 10.31
N LYS A 12 -18.39 -6.64 9.40
CA LYS A 12 -18.29 -5.54 8.41
C LYS A 12 -18.21 -4.16 9.05
N GLU A 13 -18.82 -3.98 10.21
CA GLU A 13 -18.80 -2.75 11.00
C GLU A 13 -17.41 -2.38 11.53
N LEU A 14 -16.50 -3.33 11.60
CA LEU A 14 -15.11 -3.06 11.98
C LEU A 14 -14.25 -2.52 10.83
N ILE A 15 -14.72 -2.59 9.60
CA ILE A 15 -14.03 -2.02 8.44
C ILE A 15 -14.18 -0.50 8.46
N ALA A 16 -13.09 0.21 8.74
CA ALA A 16 -13.11 1.66 8.87
C ALA A 16 -13.43 2.34 7.54
N GLN A 17 -14.47 3.17 7.52
CA GLN A 17 -14.89 3.92 6.33
C GLN A 17 -14.23 5.31 6.26
N THR A 18 -13.87 5.89 7.41
CA THR A 18 -13.28 7.22 7.52
C THR A 18 -12.04 7.21 8.41
N PRO A 19 -11.02 8.05 8.12
CA PRO A 19 -9.88 8.20 9.02
C PRO A 19 -10.29 8.90 10.31
N LEU A 20 -9.54 8.66 11.39
CA LEU A 20 -9.63 9.47 12.62
C LEU A 20 -9.19 10.90 12.33
N GLU A 21 -9.70 11.87 13.11
CA GLU A 21 -9.31 13.27 12.98
C GLU A 21 -7.81 13.44 13.16
N LYS A 22 -7.28 12.89 14.26
CA LYS A 22 -5.84 12.82 14.50
C LYS A 22 -5.31 11.43 14.14
N ARG A 23 -4.35 11.39 13.23
CA ARG A 23 -3.83 10.15 12.65
C ARG A 23 -3.15 9.26 13.67
N ASP A 24 -2.40 9.84 14.58
CA ASP A 24 -1.60 9.18 15.61
C ASP A 24 -2.38 8.78 16.87
N GLU A 25 -3.68 9.08 16.92
CA GLU A 25 -4.59 8.62 17.96
C GLU A 25 -5.29 7.27 17.63
N SER A 26 -4.98 6.64 16.48
CA SER A 26 -5.41 5.27 16.22
C SER A 26 -4.86 4.30 17.26
N ARG A 27 -5.56 3.19 17.48
CA ARG A 27 -5.05 2.15 18.38
C ARG A 27 -3.83 1.46 17.74
N LEU A 28 -2.94 0.99 18.60
CA LEU A 28 -1.77 0.22 18.21
C LEU A 28 -1.78 -1.12 18.96
N MET A 29 -1.77 -2.22 18.23
CA MET A 29 -1.48 -3.54 18.78
C MET A 29 0.01 -3.83 18.59
N VAL A 30 0.73 -3.97 19.68
CA VAL A 30 2.14 -4.43 19.65
C VAL A 30 2.16 -5.92 19.84
N LEU A 31 2.66 -6.63 18.84
CA LEU A 31 2.82 -8.09 18.83
C LEU A 31 4.31 -8.44 18.88
N ASP A 32 4.71 -9.15 19.91
CA ASP A 32 6.01 -9.78 19.98
C ASP A 32 5.98 -11.06 19.13
N LYS A 33 6.76 -11.07 18.04
CA LYS A 33 6.71 -12.15 17.03
C LYS A 33 7.21 -13.49 17.56
N ASP A 34 8.10 -13.47 18.56
CA ASP A 34 8.72 -14.69 19.09
C ASP A 34 7.83 -15.34 20.16
N THR A 35 7.15 -14.54 20.97
CA THR A 35 6.35 -15.04 22.10
C THR A 35 4.83 -15.02 21.86
N GLY A 36 4.37 -14.30 20.82
CA GLY A 36 2.95 -14.04 20.57
C GLY A 36 2.29 -13.10 21.59
N LYS A 37 3.07 -12.46 22.47
CA LYS A 37 2.54 -11.53 23.47
C LYS A 37 1.98 -10.28 22.81
N ILE A 38 0.74 -9.93 23.20
CA ILE A 38 0.02 -8.76 22.71
C ILE A 38 0.02 -7.66 23.78
N THR A 39 0.17 -6.40 23.35
CA THR A 39 0.03 -5.21 24.18
C THR A 39 -0.78 -4.16 23.40
N HIS A 40 -1.77 -3.56 24.04
CA HIS A 40 -2.62 -2.52 23.44
C HIS A 40 -2.13 -1.13 23.82
N LYS A 41 -2.01 -0.27 22.83
CA LYS A 41 -1.48 1.10 22.93
C LYS A 41 -2.24 2.05 21.99
N VAL A 42 -1.83 3.30 21.97
CA VAL A 42 -2.20 4.29 20.95
C VAL A 42 -0.98 4.47 20.01
N PHE A 43 -1.22 4.81 18.76
CA PHE A 43 -0.14 4.81 17.73
C PHE A 43 1.03 5.73 18.09
N LYS A 44 0.77 6.89 18.68
CA LYS A 44 1.83 7.79 19.14
C LYS A 44 2.81 7.15 20.14
N ASP A 45 2.37 6.11 20.88
CA ASP A 45 3.22 5.38 21.81
C ASP A 45 4.24 4.48 21.11
N ILE A 46 4.23 4.41 19.77
CA ILE A 46 5.24 3.65 18.98
C ILE A 46 6.66 4.09 19.34
N ILE A 47 6.84 5.35 19.71
CA ILE A 47 8.12 5.91 20.12
C ILE A 47 8.75 5.15 21.29
N ASP A 48 7.94 4.58 22.19
CA ASP A 48 8.42 3.81 23.35
C ASP A 48 9.01 2.45 22.97
N TYR A 49 8.72 1.97 21.76
CA TYR A 49 9.13 0.66 21.25
C TYR A 49 10.29 0.72 20.26
N LEU A 50 10.71 1.92 19.87
CA LEU A 50 11.81 2.16 18.96
C LEU A 50 13.03 2.67 19.74
N GLU A 51 14.23 2.23 19.35
CA GLU A 51 15.48 2.57 20.02
C GLU A 51 16.37 3.44 19.12
N PRO A 52 17.19 4.34 19.69
CA PRO A 52 18.14 5.12 18.89
C PRO A 52 18.99 4.22 17.99
N GLY A 53 19.09 4.57 16.71
CA GLY A 53 19.78 3.80 15.69
C GLY A 53 18.87 2.86 14.87
N ASP A 54 17.67 2.53 15.35
CA ASP A 54 16.68 1.79 14.54
C ASP A 54 16.40 2.56 13.25
N CYS A 55 16.31 1.83 12.13
CA CYS A 55 16.00 2.39 10.83
C CYS A 55 14.53 2.11 10.46
N LEU A 56 13.74 3.18 10.34
CA LEU A 56 12.35 3.13 9.94
C LEU A 56 12.25 3.38 8.43
N VAL A 57 11.91 2.33 7.67
CA VAL A 57 11.81 2.38 6.21
C VAL A 57 10.38 2.60 5.79
N ARG A 58 10.10 3.71 5.11
CA ARG A 58 8.76 4.11 4.69
C ARG A 58 8.65 4.28 3.17
N ASN A 59 7.47 4.04 2.63
CA ASN A 59 7.19 4.22 1.21
C ASN A 59 6.69 5.65 0.96
N ASN A 60 7.46 6.46 0.25
CA ASN A 60 7.18 7.87 -0.04
C ASN A 60 6.45 8.10 -1.37
N THR A 61 5.84 7.05 -1.93
CA THR A 61 4.99 7.20 -3.11
C THR A 61 3.82 8.13 -2.84
N LYS A 62 3.38 8.85 -3.87
CA LYS A 62 2.22 9.75 -3.81
C LYS A 62 1.12 9.23 -4.72
N VAL A 63 -0.09 9.18 -4.17
CA VAL A 63 -1.29 8.78 -4.92
C VAL A 63 -1.68 9.90 -5.86
N ILE A 64 -1.92 9.56 -7.12
CA ILE A 64 -2.47 10.49 -8.11
C ILE A 64 -4.00 10.41 -8.11
N PRO A 65 -4.72 11.48 -8.48
CA PRO A 65 -6.17 11.44 -8.64
C PRO A 65 -6.57 10.59 -9.85
N ALA A 66 -6.35 9.30 -9.73
CA ALA A 66 -6.37 8.33 -10.83
C ALA A 66 -7.78 7.93 -11.29
N ARG A 67 -8.83 8.29 -10.54
CA ARG A 67 -10.22 7.94 -10.88
C ARG A 67 -10.87 9.06 -11.69
N LEU A 68 -11.26 8.75 -12.91
CA LEU A 68 -11.82 9.68 -13.88
C LEU A 68 -13.23 9.27 -14.28
N TYR A 69 -14.17 10.20 -14.25
CA TYR A 69 -15.50 10.04 -14.80
C TYR A 69 -15.64 10.80 -16.11
N GLY A 70 -16.03 10.11 -17.16
CA GLY A 70 -16.14 10.66 -18.50
C GLY A 70 -17.38 10.21 -19.23
N LYS A 71 -17.51 10.65 -20.47
CA LYS A 71 -18.62 10.32 -21.37
C LYS A 71 -18.08 9.84 -22.71
N LYS A 72 -18.72 8.80 -23.23
CA LYS A 72 -18.54 8.41 -24.65
C LYS A 72 -19.19 9.44 -25.56
N GLY A 73 -18.81 9.45 -26.83
CA GLY A 73 -19.49 10.27 -27.84
C GLY A 73 -21.01 10.02 -27.96
N THR A 74 -21.49 8.87 -27.45
CA THR A 74 -22.92 8.52 -27.33
C THR A 74 -23.61 9.12 -26.11
N GLY A 75 -22.89 9.84 -25.24
CA GLY A 75 -23.38 10.40 -23.97
C GLY A 75 -23.36 9.44 -22.78
N ALA A 76 -22.99 8.17 -22.99
CA ALA A 76 -22.96 7.19 -21.91
C ALA A 76 -21.81 7.46 -20.92
N ASN A 77 -22.12 7.46 -19.62
CA ASN A 77 -21.14 7.63 -18.55
C ASN A 77 -20.19 6.43 -18.44
N VAL A 78 -18.94 6.71 -18.18
CA VAL A 78 -17.88 5.73 -17.99
C VAL A 78 -16.94 6.16 -16.85
N GLU A 79 -16.31 5.18 -16.24
CA GLU A 79 -15.30 5.37 -15.19
C GLU A 79 -13.99 4.76 -15.66
N PHE A 80 -12.91 5.49 -15.52
CA PHE A 80 -11.54 5.00 -15.70
C PHE A 80 -10.79 5.15 -14.39
N VAL A 81 -9.94 4.15 -14.08
CA VAL A 81 -9.00 4.23 -12.98
C VAL A 81 -7.62 3.91 -13.53
N LEU A 82 -6.74 4.91 -13.53
CA LEU A 82 -5.37 4.79 -14.00
C LEU A 82 -4.58 3.86 -13.08
N LEU A 83 -3.78 2.96 -13.64
CA LEU A 83 -2.99 1.97 -12.91
C LEU A 83 -1.49 2.22 -13.02
N LYS A 84 -0.99 2.29 -14.23
CA LYS A 84 0.43 2.43 -14.53
C LYS A 84 0.61 3.24 -15.80
N ASN A 85 1.55 4.16 -15.80
CA ASN A 85 2.03 4.76 -17.04
C ASN A 85 2.89 3.73 -17.76
N ILE A 86 2.59 3.48 -19.04
CA ILE A 86 3.34 2.53 -19.87
C ILE A 86 4.47 3.27 -20.59
N GLU A 87 4.09 4.35 -21.31
CA GLU A 87 5.02 5.19 -22.06
C GLU A 87 4.33 6.49 -22.47
N GLY A 88 4.94 7.64 -22.16
CA GLY A 88 4.37 8.95 -22.50
C GLY A 88 2.92 9.10 -22.06
N ASP A 89 2.02 9.31 -23.02
CA ASP A 89 0.58 9.50 -22.77
C ASP A 89 -0.22 8.18 -22.77
N ILE A 90 0.47 7.05 -22.77
CA ILE A 90 -0.16 5.73 -22.78
C ILE A 90 -0.17 5.13 -21.38
N TRP A 91 -1.36 4.79 -20.91
CA TRP A 91 -1.59 4.26 -19.59
C TRP A 91 -2.32 2.93 -19.61
N GLU A 92 -2.05 2.10 -18.64
CA GLU A 92 -2.92 1.00 -18.27
C GLU A 92 -4.01 1.52 -17.34
N ALA A 93 -5.28 1.14 -17.61
CA ALA A 93 -6.41 1.58 -16.83
C ALA A 93 -7.47 0.49 -16.66
N MET A 94 -8.09 0.43 -15.50
CA MET A 94 -9.38 -0.25 -15.33
C MET A 94 -10.47 0.66 -15.85
N VAL A 95 -11.48 0.05 -16.51
CA VAL A 95 -12.60 0.80 -17.08
C VAL A 95 -13.95 0.18 -16.74
N ARG A 96 -14.96 1.00 -16.53
CA ARG A 96 -16.35 0.57 -16.29
C ARG A 96 -17.32 1.39 -17.13
N PRO A 97 -18.34 0.72 -17.74
CA PRO A 97 -18.53 -0.71 -17.88
C PRO A 97 -17.58 -1.30 -18.95
N GLY A 98 -16.80 -2.34 -18.60
CA GLY A 98 -15.78 -2.91 -19.47
C GLY A 98 -16.33 -3.49 -20.80
N ASN A 99 -17.54 -4.02 -20.78
CA ASN A 99 -18.19 -4.61 -21.97
C ASN A 99 -18.67 -3.57 -23.00
N LYS A 100 -18.62 -2.29 -22.70
CA LYS A 100 -19.01 -1.19 -23.60
C LYS A 100 -17.85 -0.34 -24.08
N LEU A 101 -16.63 -0.71 -23.70
CA LEU A 101 -15.41 0.03 -23.97
C LEU A 101 -14.43 -0.86 -24.74
N HIS A 102 -14.54 -0.79 -26.06
CA HIS A 102 -13.75 -1.59 -27.00
C HIS A 102 -12.63 -0.76 -27.61
N ILE A 103 -11.70 -1.41 -28.30
CA ILE A 103 -10.61 -0.77 -29.05
C ILE A 103 -11.19 0.32 -29.99
N GLY A 104 -10.56 1.48 -30.04
CA GLY A 104 -10.99 2.65 -30.79
C GLY A 104 -12.10 3.49 -30.14
N THR A 105 -12.63 3.05 -28.96
CA THR A 105 -13.60 3.88 -28.24
C THR A 105 -12.93 5.15 -27.72
N LYS A 106 -13.53 6.30 -28.00
CA LYS A 106 -13.11 7.61 -27.49
C LYS A 106 -14.01 8.03 -26.33
N VAL A 107 -13.37 8.59 -25.30
CA VAL A 107 -14.03 9.09 -24.09
C VAL A 107 -13.53 10.49 -23.79
N ILE A 108 -14.44 11.36 -23.32
CA ILE A 108 -14.18 12.75 -22.99
C ILE A 108 -14.35 12.93 -21.48
N PHE A 109 -13.40 13.59 -20.85
CA PHE A 109 -13.37 13.91 -19.42
C PHE A 109 -13.25 15.43 -19.23
N GLY A 110 -13.81 15.95 -18.13
CA GLY A 110 -13.67 17.36 -17.73
C GLY A 110 -14.08 18.33 -18.83
N ASP A 111 -15.23 18.10 -19.49
CA ASP A 111 -15.76 18.96 -20.58
C ASP A 111 -14.76 19.18 -21.72
N GLY A 112 -13.89 18.21 -21.99
CA GLY A 112 -12.95 18.25 -23.10
C GLY A 112 -11.50 18.55 -22.70
N LEU A 113 -11.22 18.77 -21.42
CA LEU A 113 -9.84 18.95 -20.93
C LEU A 113 -8.96 17.74 -21.19
N LEU A 114 -9.54 16.54 -21.16
CA LEU A 114 -8.84 15.28 -21.38
C LEU A 114 -9.69 14.36 -22.27
N THR A 115 -9.07 13.78 -23.28
CA THR A 115 -9.69 12.71 -24.08
C THR A 115 -8.87 11.45 -24.01
N ALA A 116 -9.53 10.30 -24.10
CA ALA A 116 -8.88 9.00 -24.08
C ALA A 116 -9.36 8.15 -25.26
N GLU A 117 -8.44 7.35 -25.83
CA GLU A 117 -8.73 6.35 -26.84
C GLU A 117 -8.23 4.99 -26.35
N ILE A 118 -9.08 3.97 -26.41
CA ILE A 118 -8.72 2.60 -26.04
C ILE A 118 -7.92 1.98 -27.19
N LEU A 119 -6.67 1.61 -26.92
CA LEU A 119 -5.77 0.99 -27.90
C LEU A 119 -5.84 -0.52 -27.88
N GLU A 120 -5.98 -1.12 -26.67
CA GLU A 120 -5.90 -2.56 -26.49
C GLU A 120 -6.71 -3.02 -25.26
N THR A 121 -7.18 -4.27 -25.29
CA THR A 121 -7.73 -4.97 -24.13
C THR A 121 -6.70 -5.98 -23.64
N MET A 122 -6.24 -5.82 -22.40
CA MET A 122 -5.25 -6.71 -21.80
C MET A 122 -5.87 -8.03 -21.34
N GLN A 123 -5.06 -9.06 -21.11
CA GLN A 123 -5.53 -10.39 -20.70
C GLN A 123 -6.29 -10.39 -19.36
N ASP A 124 -5.93 -9.50 -18.44
CA ASP A 124 -6.55 -9.35 -17.13
C ASP A 124 -7.81 -8.46 -17.14
N GLY A 125 -8.22 -7.99 -18.32
CA GLY A 125 -9.39 -7.15 -18.52
C GLY A 125 -9.13 -5.65 -18.39
N THR A 126 -7.92 -5.22 -18.08
CA THR A 126 -7.52 -3.80 -18.14
C THR A 126 -7.45 -3.30 -19.57
N ARG A 127 -7.27 -2.02 -19.76
CA ARG A 127 -7.16 -1.37 -21.07
C ARG A 127 -5.87 -0.61 -21.18
N LYS A 128 -5.23 -0.71 -22.34
CA LYS A 128 -4.19 0.22 -22.77
C LYS A 128 -4.87 1.42 -23.40
N VAL A 129 -4.65 2.60 -22.83
CA VAL A 129 -5.37 3.83 -23.16
C VAL A 129 -4.37 4.91 -23.52
N LYS A 130 -4.62 5.61 -24.63
CA LYS A 130 -3.86 6.79 -25.02
C LYS A 130 -4.66 8.04 -24.64
N PHE A 131 -4.05 8.92 -23.88
CA PHE A 131 -4.61 10.21 -23.53
C PHE A 131 -4.16 11.30 -24.53
N SER A 132 -5.04 12.29 -24.74
CA SER A 132 -4.77 13.49 -25.49
C SER A 132 -5.33 14.68 -24.74
N TYR A 133 -4.51 15.70 -24.55
CA TYR A 133 -4.80 16.88 -23.75
C TYR A 133 -3.89 18.03 -24.18
N ASP A 134 -4.17 19.23 -23.68
CA ASP A 134 -3.32 20.40 -23.82
C ASP A 134 -2.81 20.83 -22.44
N GLY A 135 -1.51 21.03 -22.29
CA GLY A 135 -0.86 21.39 -21.03
C GLY A 135 -0.17 20.23 -20.30
N ILE A 136 -0.28 20.21 -18.98
CA ILE A 136 0.41 19.23 -18.09
C ILE A 136 -0.60 18.21 -17.56
N PHE A 137 -0.35 16.92 -17.84
CA PHE A 137 -1.26 15.82 -17.50
C PHE A 137 -1.63 15.79 -16.01
N ASN A 138 -0.66 15.93 -15.12
CA ASN A 138 -0.89 15.87 -13.67
C ASN A 138 -1.76 17.05 -13.19
N GLU A 139 -1.61 18.25 -13.76
CA GLU A 139 -2.45 19.39 -13.43
C GLU A 139 -3.91 19.18 -13.87
N ILE A 140 -4.11 18.51 -15.01
CA ILE A 140 -5.44 18.13 -15.48
C ILE A 140 -6.05 17.07 -14.56
N LEU A 141 -5.26 16.05 -14.16
CA LEU A 141 -5.72 15.07 -13.20
C LEU A 141 -6.12 15.70 -11.86
N ASP A 142 -5.37 16.69 -11.38
CA ASP A 142 -5.70 17.41 -10.14
C ASP A 142 -7.04 18.16 -10.24
N GLN A 143 -7.42 18.60 -11.45
CA GLN A 143 -8.69 19.32 -11.69
C GLN A 143 -9.89 18.39 -11.80
N ILE A 144 -9.76 17.26 -12.50
CA ILE A 144 -10.91 16.40 -12.87
C ILE A 144 -10.90 15.03 -12.23
N GLY A 145 -9.76 14.62 -11.68
CA GLY A 145 -9.57 13.30 -11.07
C GLY A 145 -10.02 13.24 -9.61
N LEU A 146 -10.40 12.06 -9.19
CA LEU A 146 -10.71 11.73 -7.80
C LEU A 146 -9.71 10.73 -7.26
N MET A 147 -9.50 10.76 -5.93
CA MET A 147 -8.66 9.77 -5.25
C MET A 147 -9.26 8.38 -5.43
N PRO A 148 -8.45 7.40 -5.90
CA PRO A 148 -8.92 6.04 -6.16
C PRO A 148 -9.00 5.23 -4.86
N LEU A 149 -9.99 5.53 -4.02
CA LEU A 149 -10.20 4.82 -2.76
C LEU A 149 -10.41 3.32 -3.02
N PRO A 150 -9.95 2.45 -2.10
CA PRO A 150 -10.19 1.02 -2.15
C PRO A 150 -11.68 0.67 -2.24
N PRO A 151 -12.04 -0.47 -2.85
CA PRO A 151 -13.44 -0.82 -3.14
C PRO A 151 -14.30 -1.06 -1.89
N TYR A 152 -13.70 -1.28 -0.74
CA TYR A 152 -14.40 -1.47 0.55
C TYR A 152 -14.70 -0.15 1.27
N ILE A 153 -14.20 0.98 0.78
CA ILE A 153 -14.54 2.33 1.27
C ILE A 153 -15.65 2.86 0.37
N HIS A 154 -16.81 3.06 0.95
CA HIS A 154 -18.00 3.53 0.25
C HIS A 154 -18.31 5.00 0.54
N GLU A 155 -17.71 5.55 1.60
CA GLU A 155 -17.86 6.95 1.98
C GLU A 155 -16.88 7.84 1.21
N SER A 156 -17.35 9.00 0.77
CA SER A 156 -16.49 10.00 0.16
C SER A 156 -15.64 10.70 1.21
N LEU A 157 -14.36 10.93 0.90
CA LEU A 157 -13.50 11.72 1.76
C LEU A 157 -13.90 13.19 1.70
N LYS A 158 -13.96 13.84 2.85
CA LYS A 158 -14.13 15.30 2.94
C LYS A 158 -12.93 16.05 2.38
N GLU A 159 -11.74 15.46 2.54
CA GLU A 159 -10.45 16.02 2.12
C GLU A 159 -9.61 14.93 1.44
N ASN A 160 -9.23 15.15 0.19
CA ASN A 160 -8.44 14.19 -0.59
C ASN A 160 -7.06 13.87 0.03
N ASN A 161 -6.47 14.83 0.75
CA ASN A 161 -5.18 14.66 1.43
C ASN A 161 -5.21 13.65 2.58
N ARG A 162 -6.41 13.23 3.04
CA ARG A 162 -6.55 12.22 4.09
C ARG A 162 -6.17 10.82 3.61
N TYR A 163 -6.16 10.56 2.30
CA TYR A 163 -5.66 9.34 1.68
C TYR A 163 -4.25 9.51 1.13
N GLN A 164 -3.41 10.28 1.84
CA GLN A 164 -2.03 10.57 1.49
C GLN A 164 -1.17 10.58 2.76
N THR A 165 0.04 10.01 2.70
CA THR A 165 0.98 10.13 3.83
C THR A 165 1.52 11.56 3.91
N VAL A 166 1.91 12.02 5.10
CA VAL A 166 2.50 13.35 5.30
C VAL A 166 3.87 13.50 4.62
N TYR A 167 4.47 12.40 4.19
CA TYR A 167 5.77 12.35 3.52
C TYR A 167 5.69 11.88 2.05
N ALA A 168 4.49 11.84 1.48
CA ALA A 168 4.29 11.50 0.07
C ALA A 168 5.04 12.47 -0.84
N LYS A 169 5.81 11.96 -1.80
CA LYS A 169 6.72 12.78 -2.62
C LYS A 169 6.62 12.49 -4.11
N TYR A 170 6.65 11.22 -4.52
CA TYR A 170 6.76 10.85 -5.93
C TYR A 170 5.44 10.33 -6.46
N ASP A 171 4.86 11.08 -7.41
CA ASP A 171 3.60 10.74 -8.08
C ASP A 171 3.71 9.41 -8.84
N GLY A 172 2.61 8.62 -8.90
CA GLY A 172 2.54 7.40 -9.70
C GLY A 172 1.77 6.26 -9.06
N SER A 173 1.33 6.39 -7.83
CA SER A 173 0.59 5.34 -7.12
C SER A 173 -0.91 5.44 -7.33
N ALA A 174 -1.56 4.28 -7.52
CA ALA A 174 -3.02 4.15 -7.53
C ALA A 174 -3.60 3.88 -6.14
N ALA A 175 -2.77 3.58 -5.13
CA ALA A 175 -3.19 3.39 -3.75
C ALA A 175 -2.14 3.92 -2.76
N ALA A 176 -2.60 4.40 -1.59
CA ALA A 176 -1.71 4.89 -0.55
C ALA A 176 -1.03 3.73 0.21
N PRO A 177 0.22 3.90 0.68
CA PRO A 177 0.84 3.01 1.66
C PRO A 177 0.22 3.27 3.05
N THR A 178 -0.93 2.67 3.31
CA THR A 178 -1.89 3.09 4.36
C THR A 178 -1.36 2.98 5.79
N ALA A 179 -0.39 2.11 6.06
CA ALA A 179 0.29 2.07 7.36
C ALA A 179 1.03 3.40 7.67
N GLY A 180 1.45 4.11 6.63
CA GLY A 180 2.06 5.43 6.77
C GLY A 180 1.07 6.55 7.13
N LEU A 181 -0.22 6.32 6.98
CA LEU A 181 -1.26 7.30 7.32
C LEU A 181 -1.36 7.60 8.82
N HIS A 182 -0.85 6.72 9.66
CA HIS A 182 -0.83 6.91 11.12
C HIS A 182 0.21 7.95 11.57
N PHE A 183 1.23 8.23 10.77
CA PHE A 183 2.28 9.18 11.12
C PHE A 183 1.83 10.62 10.89
N THR A 184 2.19 11.48 11.85
CA THR A 184 2.13 12.93 11.73
C THR A 184 3.53 13.49 11.56
N ASN A 185 3.66 14.74 11.11
CA ASN A 185 4.97 15.40 11.02
C ASN A 185 5.62 15.55 12.40
N GLU A 186 4.80 15.84 13.42
CA GLU A 186 5.21 15.99 14.80
C GLU A 186 5.82 14.69 15.34
N LEU A 187 5.10 13.55 15.17
CA LEU A 187 5.61 12.25 15.60
C LEU A 187 6.91 11.87 14.88
N LEU A 188 7.02 12.14 13.57
CA LEU A 188 8.25 11.89 12.82
C LEU A 188 9.43 12.72 13.35
N GLN A 189 9.20 13.99 13.67
CA GLN A 189 10.23 14.84 14.28
C GLN A 189 10.66 14.36 15.67
N GLU A 190 9.73 13.86 16.48
CA GLU A 190 10.04 13.29 17.79
C GLU A 190 10.87 12.00 17.66
N LEU A 191 10.55 11.15 16.69
CA LEU A 191 11.33 9.95 16.37
C LEU A 191 12.74 10.29 15.94
N GLU A 192 12.93 11.27 15.04
CA GLU A 192 14.25 11.74 14.61
C GLU A 192 15.04 12.34 15.79
N LYS A 193 14.41 13.14 16.66
CA LYS A 193 15.03 13.66 17.89
C LYS A 193 15.46 12.56 18.85
N LYS A 194 14.71 11.45 18.91
CA LYS A 194 15.08 10.26 19.68
C LYS A 194 16.27 9.51 19.08
N GLY A 195 16.66 9.80 17.83
CA GLY A 195 17.76 9.13 17.14
C GLY A 195 17.31 7.99 16.23
N ILE A 196 16.02 7.92 15.89
CA ILE A 196 15.50 6.97 14.89
C ILE A 196 15.91 7.46 13.50
N VAL A 197 16.48 6.58 12.72
CA VAL A 197 16.91 6.87 11.35
C VAL A 197 15.73 6.68 10.40
N ILE A 198 15.39 7.69 9.61
CA ILE A 198 14.33 7.61 8.61
C ILE A 198 14.94 7.36 7.23
N SER A 199 14.52 6.24 6.61
CA SER A 199 14.87 5.88 5.23
C SER A 199 13.62 5.76 4.38
N ASN A 200 13.74 5.95 3.07
CA ASN A 200 12.63 5.88 2.14
C ASN A 200 12.87 4.86 1.04
N VAL A 201 11.82 4.21 0.66
CA VAL A 201 11.70 3.50 -0.61
C VAL A 201 10.57 4.13 -1.40
N THR A 202 10.55 3.97 -2.70
CA THR A 202 9.39 4.31 -3.53
C THR A 202 8.90 3.03 -4.18
N LEU A 203 7.66 2.67 -3.93
CA LEU A 203 6.96 1.61 -4.64
C LEU A 203 5.60 2.14 -5.04
N HIS A 204 5.32 2.17 -6.32
CA HIS A 204 4.04 2.60 -6.84
C HIS A 204 3.02 1.47 -6.74
N VAL A 205 2.09 1.64 -5.80
CA VAL A 205 1.09 0.61 -5.47
C VAL A 205 0.02 0.56 -6.55
N GLY A 206 -0.15 -0.61 -7.14
CA GLY A 206 -1.25 -0.89 -8.06
C GLY A 206 -2.54 -1.32 -7.34
N ILE A 207 -3.68 -1.21 -8.03
CA ILE A 207 -4.99 -1.66 -7.48
C ILE A 207 -5.05 -3.18 -7.30
N GLY A 208 -4.12 -3.92 -7.91
CA GLY A 208 -3.99 -5.37 -7.74
C GLY A 208 -3.90 -5.81 -6.28
N THR A 209 -3.38 -4.96 -5.39
CA THR A 209 -3.30 -5.21 -3.94
C THR A 209 -4.67 -5.46 -3.30
N PHE A 210 -5.76 -4.98 -3.90
CA PHE A 210 -7.12 -5.18 -3.41
C PHE A 210 -7.86 -6.34 -4.09
N ARG A 211 -7.21 -7.07 -5.00
CA ARG A 211 -7.81 -8.26 -5.64
C ARG A 211 -7.76 -9.43 -4.66
N PRO A 212 -8.90 -10.14 -4.46
CA PRO A 212 -8.91 -11.32 -3.61
C PRO A 212 -8.08 -12.44 -4.26
N VAL A 213 -7.44 -13.26 -3.43
CA VAL A 213 -6.82 -14.52 -3.86
C VAL A 213 -7.93 -15.47 -4.31
N LYS A 214 -7.75 -16.13 -5.43
CA LYS A 214 -8.75 -17.04 -6.01
C LYS A 214 -8.34 -18.51 -5.93
N GLU A 215 -7.06 -18.73 -5.82
CA GLU A 215 -6.44 -20.04 -5.78
C GLU A 215 -6.69 -20.68 -4.40
N LYS A 216 -7.07 -21.96 -4.38
CA LYS A 216 -7.27 -22.72 -3.13
C LYS A 216 -5.96 -22.98 -2.41
N ASN A 217 -4.91 -23.31 -3.17
CA ASN A 217 -3.55 -23.44 -2.67
C ASN A 217 -2.83 -22.12 -2.85
N ILE A 218 -2.39 -21.50 -1.75
CA ILE A 218 -1.75 -20.18 -1.77
C ILE A 218 -0.46 -20.16 -2.59
N GLU A 219 0.24 -21.28 -2.73
CA GLU A 219 1.50 -21.39 -3.47
C GLU A 219 1.32 -21.23 -5.00
N GLU A 220 0.08 -21.38 -5.50
CA GLU A 220 -0.27 -21.20 -6.91
C GLU A 220 -0.61 -19.75 -7.26
N HIS A 221 -0.70 -18.87 -6.26
CA HIS A 221 -1.04 -17.47 -6.47
C HIS A 221 0.15 -16.70 -7.08
N HIS A 222 -0.15 -15.89 -8.08
CA HIS A 222 0.79 -15.00 -8.74
C HIS A 222 0.53 -13.55 -8.35
N MET A 223 1.52 -12.92 -7.71
CA MET A 223 1.47 -11.51 -7.36
C MET A 223 1.57 -10.65 -8.62
N HIS A 224 0.81 -9.56 -8.64
CA HIS A 224 0.96 -8.51 -9.63
C HIS A 224 2.31 -7.80 -9.46
N THR A 225 2.80 -7.26 -10.56
CA THR A 225 4.07 -6.54 -10.61
C THR A 225 3.88 -5.07 -10.24
N GLU A 226 4.76 -4.55 -9.38
CA GLU A 226 4.79 -3.16 -8.96
C GLU A 226 6.21 -2.59 -9.13
N HIS A 227 6.27 -1.35 -9.60
CA HIS A 227 7.54 -0.67 -9.84
C HIS A 227 8.08 -0.02 -8.57
N TYR A 228 9.38 -0.20 -8.31
CA TYR A 228 10.04 0.38 -7.15
C TYR A 228 11.38 1.03 -7.50
N TYR A 229 11.84 1.93 -6.64
CA TYR A 229 13.24 2.35 -6.60
C TYR A 229 13.70 2.69 -5.17
N ILE A 230 15.00 2.56 -4.93
CA ILE A 230 15.70 2.95 -3.70
C ILE A 230 16.89 3.80 -4.10
N LYS A 231 17.05 4.96 -3.44
CA LYS A 231 18.22 5.82 -3.62
C LYS A 231 19.40 5.34 -2.80
N GLU A 232 20.61 5.67 -3.25
CA GLU A 232 21.86 5.35 -2.56
C GLU A 232 21.85 5.83 -1.10
N GLU A 233 21.45 7.08 -0.86
CA GLU A 233 21.38 7.66 0.48
C GLU A 233 20.46 6.90 1.44
N ASP A 234 19.33 6.38 0.95
CA ASP A 234 18.37 5.61 1.72
C ASP A 234 18.85 4.16 1.93
N ALA A 235 19.46 3.55 0.91
CA ALA A 235 20.10 2.24 1.04
C ALA A 235 21.22 2.25 2.09
N GLU A 236 22.07 3.29 2.10
CA GLU A 236 23.17 3.42 3.07
C GLU A 236 22.67 3.58 4.51
N LYS A 237 21.54 4.29 4.74
CA LYS A 237 20.91 4.37 6.07
C LYS A 237 20.48 3.00 6.59
N ILE A 238 19.83 2.18 5.73
CA ILE A 238 19.41 0.81 6.07
C ILE A 238 20.64 -0.04 6.39
N ASN A 239 21.65 0.00 5.53
CA ASN A 239 22.87 -0.79 5.69
C ASN A 239 23.66 -0.39 6.94
N LYS A 240 23.70 0.89 7.26
CA LYS A 240 24.36 1.38 8.47
C LYS A 240 23.69 0.83 9.72
N ALA A 241 22.35 0.91 9.81
CA ALA A 241 21.61 0.35 10.93
C ALA A 241 21.95 -1.15 11.11
N LYS A 242 21.96 -1.93 10.03
CA LYS A 242 22.34 -3.35 10.09
C LYS A 242 23.76 -3.59 10.56
N ARG A 243 24.73 -2.84 10.03
CA ARG A 243 26.15 -2.98 10.44
C ARG A 243 26.35 -2.66 11.91
N GLU A 244 25.59 -1.73 12.46
CA GLU A 244 25.65 -1.29 13.85
C GLU A 244 24.78 -2.15 14.79
N GLY A 245 24.09 -3.18 14.27
CA GLY A 245 23.26 -4.11 15.05
C GLY A 245 21.89 -3.54 15.47
N HIS A 246 21.45 -2.47 14.80
CA HIS A 246 20.11 -1.89 14.98
C HIS A 246 19.08 -2.54 14.08
N ARG A 247 17.80 -2.38 14.42
CA ARG A 247 16.70 -3.00 13.70
C ARG A 247 16.33 -2.20 12.44
N VAL A 248 15.94 -2.93 11.41
CA VAL A 248 15.29 -2.40 10.21
C VAL A 248 13.79 -2.68 10.30
N ILE A 249 13.00 -1.64 10.41
CA ILE A 249 11.55 -1.71 10.63
C ILE A 249 10.85 -1.08 9.45
N ALA A 250 10.03 -1.86 8.74
CA ALA A 250 9.26 -1.36 7.62
C ALA A 250 7.94 -0.72 8.08
N VAL A 251 7.58 0.40 7.47
CA VAL A 251 6.26 1.02 7.56
C VAL A 251 5.45 0.59 6.34
N GLY A 252 4.56 -0.36 6.57
CA GLY A 252 3.70 -0.96 5.55
C GLY A 252 4.32 -2.14 4.82
N THR A 253 3.45 -2.99 4.32
CA THR A 253 3.80 -4.18 3.54
C THR A 253 4.50 -3.83 2.23
N THR A 254 4.26 -2.64 1.67
CA THR A 254 4.95 -2.13 0.47
C THR A 254 6.43 -1.89 0.73
N SER A 255 6.79 -1.23 1.83
CA SER A 255 8.19 -1.05 2.25
C SER A 255 8.86 -2.40 2.51
N CYS A 256 8.17 -3.30 3.23
CA CYS A 256 8.64 -4.66 3.48
C CYS A 256 8.96 -5.40 2.18
N ARG A 257 8.01 -5.43 1.23
CA ARG A 257 8.18 -6.11 -0.05
C ARG A 257 9.33 -5.50 -0.87
N THR A 258 9.51 -4.20 -0.84
CA THR A 258 10.60 -3.54 -1.55
C THR A 258 11.96 -3.94 -0.99
N ILE A 259 12.17 -3.79 0.32
CA ILE A 259 13.48 -4.10 0.92
C ILE A 259 13.81 -5.59 0.82
N GLU A 260 12.83 -6.49 0.96
CA GLU A 260 13.03 -7.94 0.81
C GLU A 260 13.29 -8.35 -0.65
N THR A 261 12.79 -7.60 -1.63
CA THR A 261 13.10 -7.83 -3.05
C THR A 261 14.57 -7.52 -3.34
N VAL A 262 15.09 -6.42 -2.80
CA VAL A 262 16.42 -5.90 -3.17
C VAL A 262 17.53 -6.36 -2.23
N ALA A 263 17.20 -6.87 -1.06
CA ALA A 263 18.17 -7.35 -0.09
C ALA A 263 18.94 -8.56 -0.64
N ASP A 264 20.27 -8.49 -0.52
CA ASP A 264 21.14 -9.63 -0.79
C ASP A 264 21.03 -10.71 0.30
N GLU A 265 21.78 -11.79 0.19
CA GLU A 265 21.75 -12.90 1.13
C GLU A 265 22.21 -12.53 2.55
N ASN A 266 22.92 -11.42 2.70
CA ASN A 266 23.35 -10.88 4.00
C ASN A 266 22.39 -9.80 4.51
N GLY A 267 21.32 -9.50 3.75
CA GLY A 267 20.31 -8.51 4.09
C GLY A 267 20.71 -7.07 3.82
N PHE A 268 21.77 -6.82 3.06
CA PHE A 268 22.15 -5.48 2.63
C PHE A 268 21.41 -5.09 1.35
N VAL A 269 21.14 -3.81 1.21
CA VAL A 269 20.43 -3.24 0.07
C VAL A 269 21.34 -2.27 -0.69
N LYS A 270 21.03 -2.02 -1.96
CA LYS A 270 21.77 -1.05 -2.79
C LYS A 270 20.80 -0.15 -3.53
N GLU A 271 21.31 0.96 -4.03
CA GLU A 271 20.60 1.77 -5.00
C GLU A 271 20.17 0.90 -6.18
N CYS A 272 18.88 0.91 -6.47
CA CYS A 272 18.32 0.18 -7.59
C CYS A 272 16.91 0.64 -7.93
N GLU A 273 16.54 0.34 -9.16
CA GLU A 273 15.21 0.52 -9.71
C GLU A 273 14.79 -0.77 -10.41
N GLY A 274 13.52 -1.13 -10.32
CA GLY A 274 13.04 -2.35 -10.94
C GLY A 274 11.58 -2.63 -10.65
N ASP A 275 11.17 -3.81 -11.02
CA ASP A 275 9.83 -4.32 -10.79
C ASP A 275 9.87 -5.47 -9.77
N THR A 276 8.89 -5.53 -8.88
CA THR A 276 8.73 -6.62 -7.92
C THR A 276 7.38 -7.30 -8.06
N SER A 277 7.40 -8.61 -8.04
CA SER A 277 6.23 -9.48 -7.85
C SER A 277 6.44 -10.41 -6.66
N ILE A 278 7.26 -10.00 -5.68
CA ILE A 278 7.56 -10.83 -4.53
C ILE A 278 6.28 -11.21 -3.79
N TYR A 279 6.13 -12.50 -3.54
CA TYR A 279 5.04 -13.07 -2.77
C TYR A 279 5.59 -13.68 -1.48
N ILE A 280 5.26 -13.06 -0.35
CA ILE A 280 5.72 -13.47 0.97
C ILE A 280 4.57 -14.17 1.69
N TYR A 281 4.79 -15.43 2.06
CA TYR A 281 3.84 -16.27 2.81
C TYR A 281 4.62 -17.18 3.79
N PRO A 282 3.97 -17.88 4.72
CA PRO A 282 4.65 -18.71 5.71
C PRO A 282 5.66 -19.68 5.10
N GLY A 283 6.88 -19.67 5.65
CA GLY A 283 8.06 -20.37 5.11
C GLY A 283 9.07 -19.41 4.44
N TYR A 284 8.68 -18.16 4.13
CA TYR A 284 9.62 -17.15 3.66
C TYR A 284 10.62 -16.79 4.77
N LYS A 285 11.91 -16.67 4.39
CA LYS A 285 12.98 -16.23 5.28
C LYS A 285 13.31 -14.78 5.00
N PHE A 286 12.97 -13.91 5.94
CA PHE A 286 13.30 -12.49 5.85
C PHE A 286 14.81 -12.28 5.91
N LYS A 287 15.33 -11.43 5.02
CA LYS A 287 16.75 -11.13 4.87
C LYS A 287 17.14 -9.83 5.56
N CYS A 288 16.32 -8.82 5.43
CA CYS A 288 16.61 -7.47 5.90
C CYS A 288 15.71 -7.03 7.04
N LEU A 289 14.45 -7.45 7.07
CA LEU A 289 13.41 -6.94 7.94
C LEU A 289 13.48 -7.55 9.36
N ASP A 290 13.47 -6.68 10.38
CA ASP A 290 13.40 -7.08 11.79
C ASP A 290 12.02 -6.85 12.41
N GLY A 291 11.28 -5.84 11.95
CA GLY A 291 9.94 -5.50 12.43
C GLY A 291 9.07 -4.82 11.38
N LEU A 292 7.77 -4.84 11.59
CA LEU A 292 6.79 -4.32 10.64
C LEU A 292 5.67 -3.54 11.34
N ILE A 293 5.47 -2.31 10.93
CA ILE A 293 4.28 -1.51 11.27
C ILE A 293 3.29 -1.64 10.12
N THR A 294 2.07 -2.09 10.39
CA THR A 294 1.08 -2.35 9.34
C THR A 294 -0.35 -2.11 9.85
N ASN A 295 -1.33 -2.08 8.94
CA ASN A 295 -2.75 -2.11 9.28
C ASN A 295 -3.22 -3.57 9.49
N PHE A 296 -4.44 -3.75 9.99
CA PHE A 296 -5.11 -5.05 9.97
C PHE A 296 -5.62 -5.37 8.57
N HIS A 297 -5.40 -6.61 8.12
CA HIS A 297 -5.66 -7.06 6.76
C HIS A 297 -6.90 -7.95 6.65
N LEU A 298 -7.43 -8.11 5.41
CA LEU A 298 -8.57 -9.00 5.12
C LEU A 298 -8.27 -10.46 5.42
N PRO A 299 -9.31 -11.23 5.81
CA PRO A 299 -9.23 -12.68 5.74
C PRO A 299 -8.80 -13.13 4.33
N GLU A 300 -8.05 -14.20 4.27
CA GLU A 300 -7.61 -14.87 3.03
C GLU A 300 -6.85 -13.94 2.06
N SER A 301 -6.20 -12.87 2.56
CA SER A 301 -5.42 -11.94 1.75
C SER A 301 -3.93 -12.26 1.76
N THR A 302 -3.25 -11.89 0.67
CA THR A 302 -1.78 -12.00 0.56
C THR A 302 -1.06 -11.23 1.66
N LEU A 303 -1.66 -10.14 2.16
CA LEU A 303 -1.10 -9.33 3.23
C LEU A 303 -1.19 -10.02 4.60
N LEU A 304 -2.28 -10.77 4.86
CA LEU A 304 -2.39 -11.60 6.06
C LEU A 304 -1.34 -12.73 6.03
N MET A 305 -1.05 -13.28 4.85
CA MET A 305 -0.01 -14.29 4.66
C MET A 305 1.38 -13.71 4.93
N LEU A 306 1.66 -12.48 4.48
CA LEU A 306 2.93 -11.80 4.72
C LEU A 306 3.19 -11.60 6.22
N VAL A 307 2.22 -11.08 6.96
CA VAL A 307 2.38 -10.89 8.41
C VAL A 307 2.48 -12.24 9.14
N SER A 308 1.79 -13.27 8.63
CA SER A 308 1.89 -14.63 9.15
C SER A 308 3.27 -15.26 8.89
N ALA A 309 3.93 -14.87 7.79
CA ALA A 309 5.31 -15.28 7.55
C ALA A 309 6.29 -14.67 8.55
N LEU A 310 6.03 -13.41 8.99
CA LEU A 310 6.91 -12.68 9.91
C LEU A 310 6.78 -13.14 11.37
N ALA A 311 5.56 -13.32 11.85
CA ALA A 311 5.30 -13.59 13.28
C ALA A 311 4.80 -15.01 13.57
N GLY A 312 4.70 -15.86 12.54
CA GLY A 312 4.07 -17.17 12.65
C GLY A 312 2.54 -17.08 12.52
N LYS A 313 1.97 -18.02 11.77
CA LYS A 313 0.52 -18.08 11.50
C LYS A 313 -0.32 -18.09 12.79
N GLU A 314 0.06 -18.89 13.77
CA GLU A 314 -0.68 -19.01 15.03
C GLU A 314 -0.73 -17.68 15.80
N ASN A 315 0.41 -17.03 15.98
CA ASN A 315 0.50 -15.72 16.65
C ASN A 315 -0.37 -14.66 15.95
N ILE A 316 -0.33 -14.63 14.61
CA ILE A 316 -1.14 -13.68 13.83
C ILE A 316 -2.62 -13.99 13.93
N MET A 317 -3.04 -15.24 13.78
CA MET A 317 -4.47 -15.59 13.86
C MET A 317 -5.02 -15.31 15.27
N ASN A 318 -4.24 -15.54 16.33
CA ASN A 318 -4.61 -15.15 17.70
C ASN A 318 -4.71 -13.63 17.86
N ALA A 319 -3.75 -12.87 17.32
CA ALA A 319 -3.77 -11.42 17.35
C ALA A 319 -4.98 -10.83 16.60
N TYR A 320 -5.34 -11.39 15.45
CA TYR A 320 -6.51 -10.96 14.68
C TYR A 320 -7.84 -11.29 15.38
N LYS A 321 -7.91 -12.45 16.02
CA LYS A 321 -9.06 -12.82 16.87
C LYS A 321 -9.21 -11.84 18.05
N GLU A 322 -8.11 -11.51 18.69
CA GLU A 322 -8.08 -10.50 19.78
C GLU A 322 -8.49 -9.12 19.26
N ALA A 323 -8.00 -8.71 18.06
CA ALA A 323 -8.37 -7.44 17.45
C ALA A 323 -9.87 -7.33 17.16
N VAL A 324 -10.51 -8.43 16.70
CA VAL A 324 -11.97 -8.47 16.48
C VAL A 324 -12.70 -8.37 17.81
N ASN A 325 -12.30 -9.12 18.84
CA ASN A 325 -12.92 -9.11 20.17
C ASN A 325 -12.82 -7.72 20.82
N GLU A 326 -11.67 -7.09 20.70
CA GLU A 326 -11.39 -5.75 21.23
C GLU A 326 -11.90 -4.62 20.34
N LYS A 327 -12.59 -4.96 19.23
CA LYS A 327 -13.19 -4.00 18.29
C LYS A 327 -12.17 -3.01 17.71
N TYR A 328 -11.01 -3.50 17.31
CA TYR A 328 -10.10 -2.73 16.49
C TYR A 328 -10.75 -2.39 15.15
N ARG A 329 -10.34 -1.27 14.56
CA ARG A 329 -10.75 -0.86 13.23
C ARG A 329 -9.82 -1.47 12.20
N PHE A 330 -10.39 -1.99 11.13
CA PHE A 330 -9.65 -2.73 10.10
C PHE A 330 -9.45 -1.92 8.83
N PHE A 331 -8.45 -2.29 8.04
CA PHE A 331 -8.07 -1.75 6.73
C PHE A 331 -7.45 -0.35 6.73
N SER A 332 -7.51 0.32 5.56
CA SER A 332 -6.77 1.53 5.21
C SER A 332 -6.90 2.68 6.20
N PHE A 333 -8.09 2.87 6.78
CA PHE A 333 -8.36 3.89 7.80
C PHE A 333 -8.53 3.31 9.20
N GLY A 334 -8.18 2.05 9.35
CA GLY A 334 -8.25 1.34 10.62
C GLY A 334 -7.13 1.66 11.57
N ASP A 335 -6.93 0.76 12.52
CA ASP A 335 -5.89 0.81 13.53
C ASP A 335 -4.61 0.12 13.04
N ALA A 336 -3.55 0.23 13.82
CA ALA A 336 -2.25 -0.29 13.47
C ALA A 336 -1.84 -1.51 14.30
N MET A 337 -0.95 -2.33 13.72
CA MET A 337 -0.21 -3.38 14.39
C MET A 337 1.28 -3.11 14.22
N PHE A 338 2.06 -3.27 15.28
CA PHE A 338 3.51 -3.33 15.25
C PHE A 338 3.98 -4.74 15.63
N ILE A 339 4.55 -5.43 14.67
CA ILE A 339 5.19 -6.75 14.84
C ILE A 339 6.68 -6.49 15.09
N LYS A 340 7.14 -6.82 16.31
CA LYS A 340 8.51 -6.53 16.73
C LYS A 340 9.31 -7.79 17.07
#